data_66793b364c66953bd6224cd4efdd7179
#
_entry.id   66793b364c66953bd6224cd4efdd7179
#
_cell.length_a   1.000
_cell.length_b   1.000
_cell.length_c   1.000
_cell.angle_alpha   90.00
_cell.angle_beta   90.00
_cell.angle_gamma   90.00
#
_symmetry.space_group_name_H-M   'P 1'
#
loop_
_entity.id
_entity.type
_entity.pdbx_description
1 polymer ?
#
loop_
_entity_poly.entity_id
_entity_poly.type
_entity_poly.pdbx_seq_one_letter_code
_entity_poly.pdbx_strand_id
1 'polypeptide(L)'
;DTKYSYVHPWSTNTAKQTAAYNATVAGFPNTYSTGAGLWTERELWVALNAAVKYHTVSNSTAALSRAQAMVDQWDQVCAGRKAPLVSYTQHEGGGPGGTTPSDLISSPWMSALYFQAARLYIEKVPTAANQVYRQASDYFDWMNTPGTRGFYSGSEVGSEYASLVFPSYLAGGSLIGDAGPDVGNMDHALDVAGFLALAPQTGART
;
A
#
# COMPACT_ATOMS: atom_id res chain seq x y z
N ASP A 1 11.57 1.71 -11.14
CA ASP A 1 12.34 2.91 -11.44
C ASP A 1 11.74 4.10 -10.67
N THR A 2 12.38 4.43 -9.55
CA THR A 2 11.95 5.38 -8.52
C THR A 2 11.78 6.83 -8.98
N LYS A 3 12.11 7.15 -10.22
CA LYS A 3 12.07 8.51 -10.77
C LYS A 3 10.67 9.15 -10.74
N TYR A 4 9.62 8.36 -10.72
CA TYR A 4 8.24 8.83 -10.80
C TYR A 4 7.54 8.89 -9.44
N SER A 5 8.05 8.19 -8.44
CA SER A 5 7.49 8.19 -7.09
C SER A 5 7.72 9.53 -6.35
N TYR A 6 8.71 10.29 -6.78
CA TYR A 6 9.10 11.56 -6.15
C TYR A 6 8.62 12.80 -6.89
N VAL A 7 7.58 12.73 -7.70
CA VAL A 7 6.90 13.97 -8.05
C VAL A 7 6.37 14.55 -6.75
N HIS A 8 7.07 15.57 -6.29
CA HIS A 8 6.86 16.18 -4.98
C HIS A 8 5.36 16.35 -4.73
N PRO A 9 4.81 15.88 -3.59
CA PRO A 9 3.37 15.94 -3.32
C PRO A 9 2.78 17.34 -3.47
N TRP A 10 3.60 18.35 -3.37
CA TRP A 10 3.26 19.77 -3.43
C TRP A 10 3.59 20.43 -4.79
N SER A 11 4.05 19.67 -5.77
CA SER A 11 4.34 20.25 -7.09
C SER A 11 3.06 20.61 -7.81
N THR A 12 2.84 21.89 -8.03
CA THR A 12 1.81 22.41 -8.93
C THR A 12 2.29 22.45 -10.40
N ASN A 13 3.49 21.96 -10.68
CA ASN A 13 4.05 21.95 -12.03
C ASN A 13 3.32 20.93 -12.90
N THR A 14 2.42 21.41 -13.74
CA THR A 14 1.59 20.61 -14.64
C THR A 14 2.42 19.71 -15.56
N ALA A 15 3.55 20.18 -16.06
CA ALA A 15 4.39 19.38 -16.95
C ALA A 15 4.98 18.16 -16.23
N LYS A 16 5.45 18.31 -14.99
CA LYS A 16 5.96 17.21 -14.17
C LYS A 16 4.86 16.24 -13.81
N GLN A 17 3.68 16.72 -13.44
CA GLN A 17 2.53 15.88 -13.12
C GLN A 17 2.05 15.10 -14.36
N THR A 18 2.00 15.75 -15.51
CA THR A 18 1.67 15.09 -16.78
C THR A 18 2.68 13.99 -17.13
N ALA A 19 3.97 14.28 -17.00
CA ALA A 19 5.02 13.30 -17.29
C ALA A 19 4.93 12.08 -16.35
N ALA A 20 4.72 12.30 -15.05
CA ALA A 20 4.55 11.23 -14.07
C ALA A 20 3.30 10.39 -14.37
N TYR A 21 2.17 11.02 -14.66
CA TYR A 21 0.94 10.35 -15.03
C TYR A 21 1.11 9.49 -16.29
N ASN A 22 1.67 10.06 -17.36
CA ASN A 22 1.88 9.34 -18.60
C ASN A 22 2.82 8.13 -18.42
N ALA A 23 3.85 8.27 -17.59
CA ALA A 23 4.73 7.16 -17.26
C ALA A 23 4.01 6.03 -16.53
N THR A 24 3.07 6.35 -15.61
CA THR A 24 2.27 5.31 -14.94
C THR A 24 1.25 4.67 -15.87
N VAL A 25 0.65 5.44 -16.79
CA VAL A 25 -0.25 4.89 -17.82
C VAL A 25 0.47 3.92 -18.73
N ALA A 26 1.71 4.23 -19.11
CA ALA A 26 2.52 3.38 -19.98
C ALA A 26 3.12 2.17 -19.24
N GLY A 27 3.47 2.33 -17.95
CA GLY A 27 4.17 1.32 -17.16
C GLY A 27 3.29 0.39 -16.36
N PHE A 28 2.07 0.84 -15.99
CA PHE A 28 1.18 0.07 -15.12
C PHE A 28 -0.19 -0.12 -15.77
N PRO A 29 -0.65 -1.35 -15.95
CA PRO A 29 -1.97 -1.63 -16.50
C PRO A 29 -3.09 -1.11 -15.59
N ASN A 30 -4.30 -0.97 -16.13
CA ASN A 30 -5.48 -0.59 -15.37
C ASN A 30 -6.16 -1.77 -14.67
N THR A 31 -5.72 -2.98 -14.96
CA THR A 31 -6.30 -4.20 -14.43
C THR A 31 -5.21 -5.15 -13.96
N TYR A 32 -5.43 -5.77 -12.82
CA TYR A 32 -4.55 -6.81 -12.32
C TYR A 32 -4.64 -8.04 -13.22
N SER A 33 -3.47 -8.58 -13.59
CA SER A 33 -3.38 -9.91 -14.14
C SER A 33 -2.14 -10.60 -13.56
N THR A 34 -2.29 -11.87 -13.20
CA THR A 34 -1.16 -12.68 -12.75
C THR A 34 -0.09 -12.75 -13.85
N GLY A 35 1.05 -12.14 -13.59
CA GLY A 35 2.21 -12.17 -14.48
C GLY A 35 2.46 -10.92 -15.35
N ALA A 36 1.54 -9.97 -15.42
CA ALA A 36 1.71 -8.76 -16.22
C ALA A 36 1.02 -7.50 -15.64
N GLY A 37 0.43 -7.58 -14.45
CA GLY A 37 -0.30 -6.49 -13.80
C GLY A 37 0.46 -5.86 -12.66
N LEU A 38 -0.19 -4.89 -12.03
CA LEU A 38 0.25 -4.34 -10.76
C LEU A 38 0.18 -5.43 -9.70
N TRP A 39 1.30 -5.79 -9.14
CA TRP A 39 1.44 -6.95 -8.27
C TRP A 39 1.88 -6.58 -6.85
N THR A 40 2.31 -5.34 -6.64
CA THR A 40 2.67 -4.84 -5.32
C THR A 40 1.87 -3.61 -4.94
N GLU A 41 1.75 -3.39 -3.63
CA GLU A 41 1.10 -2.22 -3.05
C GLU A 41 1.82 -0.93 -3.47
N ARG A 42 3.15 -0.98 -3.64
CA ARG A 42 3.96 0.15 -4.11
C ARG A 42 3.54 0.59 -5.52
N GLU A 43 3.28 -0.33 -6.41
CA GLU A 43 2.88 -0.02 -7.78
C GLU A 43 1.47 0.56 -7.82
N LEU A 44 0.55 0.00 -7.03
CA LEU A 44 -0.78 0.57 -6.84
C LEU A 44 -0.70 2.00 -6.29
N TRP A 45 0.14 2.23 -5.27
CA TRP A 45 0.37 3.57 -4.74
C TRP A 45 0.89 4.53 -5.80
N VAL A 46 1.93 4.18 -6.54
CA VAL A 46 2.53 5.04 -7.56
C VAL A 46 1.50 5.44 -8.61
N ALA A 47 0.73 4.47 -9.13
CA ALA A 47 -0.28 4.71 -10.15
C ALA A 47 -1.45 5.57 -9.63
N LEU A 48 -1.96 5.25 -8.45
CA LEU A 48 -3.05 5.99 -7.80
C LEU A 48 -2.64 7.43 -7.50
N ASN A 49 -1.49 7.61 -6.86
CA ASN A 49 -0.98 8.92 -6.47
C ASN A 49 -0.72 9.82 -7.70
N ALA A 50 -0.14 9.27 -8.77
CA ALA A 50 0.08 10.01 -10.01
C ALA A 50 -1.25 10.42 -10.66
N ALA A 51 -2.25 9.55 -10.68
CA ALA A 51 -3.56 9.84 -11.25
C ALA A 51 -4.29 10.96 -10.48
N VAL A 52 -4.32 10.89 -9.16
CA VAL A 52 -4.96 11.90 -8.30
C VAL A 52 -4.26 13.26 -8.45
N LYS A 53 -2.93 13.28 -8.43
CA LYS A 53 -2.17 14.53 -8.59
C LYS A 53 -2.32 15.13 -9.98
N TYR A 54 -2.31 14.30 -11.02
CA TYR A 54 -2.56 14.80 -12.37
C TYR A 54 -3.97 15.38 -12.51
N HIS A 55 -5.00 14.73 -11.96
CA HIS A 55 -6.34 15.32 -11.91
C HIS A 55 -6.34 16.68 -11.22
N THR A 56 -5.64 16.82 -10.09
CA THR A 56 -5.61 18.09 -9.32
C THR A 56 -5.09 19.26 -10.14
N VAL A 57 -4.17 19.04 -11.09
CA VAL A 57 -3.58 20.13 -11.92
C VAL A 57 -4.22 20.24 -13.31
N SER A 58 -4.92 19.22 -13.80
CA SER A 58 -5.47 19.17 -15.17
C SER A 58 -6.99 19.08 -15.24
N ASN A 59 -7.68 18.81 -14.12
CA ASN A 59 -9.10 18.46 -14.06
C ASN A 59 -9.48 17.27 -14.95
N SER A 60 -8.54 16.37 -15.26
CA SER A 60 -8.76 15.21 -16.13
C SER A 60 -9.68 14.17 -15.47
N THR A 61 -10.85 13.95 -16.03
CA THR A 61 -11.76 12.87 -15.60
C THR A 61 -11.21 11.49 -15.89
N ALA A 62 -10.43 11.33 -16.97
CA ALA A 62 -9.75 10.08 -17.29
C ALA A 62 -8.74 9.68 -16.19
N ALA A 63 -8.08 10.67 -15.56
CA ALA A 63 -7.21 10.40 -14.42
C ALA A 63 -7.99 9.92 -13.20
N LEU A 64 -9.17 10.47 -12.92
CA LEU A 64 -10.03 9.95 -11.84
C LEU A 64 -10.54 8.53 -12.13
N SER A 65 -10.91 8.24 -13.37
CA SER A 65 -11.29 6.87 -13.76
C SER A 65 -10.14 5.89 -13.57
N ARG A 66 -8.90 6.31 -13.86
CA ARG A 66 -7.72 5.50 -13.57
C ARG A 66 -7.50 5.33 -12.07
N ALA A 67 -7.68 6.38 -11.27
CA ALA A 67 -7.58 6.29 -9.82
C ALA A 67 -8.59 5.28 -9.26
N GLN A 68 -9.85 5.30 -9.74
CA GLN A 68 -10.85 4.30 -9.36
C GLN A 68 -10.39 2.89 -9.73
N ALA A 69 -9.85 2.70 -10.93
CA ALA A 69 -9.34 1.40 -11.34
C ALA A 69 -8.24 0.87 -10.42
N MET A 70 -7.39 1.75 -9.85
CA MET A 70 -6.37 1.35 -8.86
C MET A 70 -6.98 0.98 -7.51
N VAL A 71 -8.04 1.66 -7.09
CA VAL A 71 -8.78 1.32 -5.87
C VAL A 71 -9.50 -0.03 -6.05
N ASP A 72 -10.10 -0.28 -7.21
CA ASP A 72 -10.73 -1.58 -7.52
C ASP A 72 -9.69 -2.70 -7.62
N GLN A 73 -8.50 -2.40 -8.10
CA GLN A 73 -7.40 -3.33 -8.20
C GLN A 73 -6.94 -3.86 -6.83
N TRP A 74 -6.96 -3.04 -5.78
CA TRP A 74 -6.71 -3.51 -4.43
C TRP A 74 -7.64 -4.68 -4.06
N ASP A 75 -8.93 -4.52 -4.30
CA ASP A 75 -9.90 -5.59 -4.03
C ASP A 75 -9.65 -6.84 -4.88
N GLN A 76 -9.24 -6.66 -6.15
CA GLN A 76 -8.91 -7.77 -7.03
C GLN A 76 -7.67 -8.54 -6.55
N VAL A 77 -6.63 -7.84 -6.12
CA VAL A 77 -5.42 -8.48 -5.55
C VAL A 77 -5.74 -9.19 -4.24
N CYS A 78 -6.58 -8.60 -3.42
CA CYS A 78 -7.07 -9.26 -2.20
C CYS A 78 -7.81 -10.57 -2.49
N ALA A 79 -8.52 -10.67 -3.61
CA ALA A 79 -9.23 -11.89 -4.01
C ALA A 79 -10.14 -12.47 -2.89
N GLY A 80 -10.89 -11.59 -2.20
CA GLY A 80 -11.75 -11.94 -1.07
C GLY A 80 -11.02 -12.11 0.27
N ARG A 81 -9.71 -11.94 0.30
CA ARG A 81 -8.90 -11.86 1.55
C ARG A 81 -8.89 -10.42 2.06
N LYS A 82 -8.49 -10.25 3.32
CA LYS A 82 -8.41 -8.91 3.94
C LYS A 82 -7.18 -8.09 3.51
N ALA A 83 -6.20 -8.72 2.87
CA ALA A 83 -4.96 -8.10 2.44
C ALA A 83 -4.56 -8.50 1.02
N PRO A 84 -3.81 -7.66 0.30
CA PRO A 84 -3.31 -7.93 -1.05
C PRO A 84 -2.10 -8.87 -0.97
N LEU A 85 -2.36 -10.15 -0.75
CA LEU A 85 -1.32 -11.16 -0.56
C LEU A 85 -0.81 -11.67 -1.90
N VAL A 86 0.48 -11.53 -2.10
CA VAL A 86 1.23 -12.08 -3.24
C VAL A 86 2.34 -13.01 -2.76
N SER A 87 2.88 -13.83 -3.65
CA SER A 87 3.99 -14.69 -3.27
C SER A 87 5.24 -13.85 -2.97
N TYR A 88 6.08 -14.32 -2.05
CA TYR A 88 7.34 -13.65 -1.74
C TYR A 88 8.17 -13.39 -3.01
N THR A 89 8.25 -14.36 -3.89
CA THR A 89 9.01 -14.25 -5.15
C THR A 89 8.45 -13.15 -6.07
N GLN A 90 7.13 -12.97 -6.11
CA GLN A 90 6.50 -11.88 -6.86
C GLN A 90 6.79 -10.53 -6.23
N HIS A 91 6.81 -10.46 -4.90
CA HIS A 91 7.00 -9.20 -4.19
C HIS A 91 8.45 -8.72 -4.21
N GLU A 92 9.41 -9.60 -3.92
CA GLU A 92 10.81 -9.25 -3.73
C GLU A 92 11.72 -9.71 -4.89
N GLY A 93 11.19 -10.42 -5.88
CA GLY A 93 11.94 -10.91 -7.03
C GLY A 93 12.84 -12.11 -6.78
N GLY A 94 13.06 -12.49 -5.52
CA GLY A 94 13.81 -13.67 -5.10
C GLY A 94 13.66 -13.83 -3.60
N GLY A 95 13.52 -15.07 -3.11
CA GLY A 95 13.30 -15.34 -1.70
C GLY A 95 14.59 -15.66 -0.94
N PRO A 96 14.66 -15.34 0.37
CA PRO A 96 15.65 -15.93 1.25
C PRO A 96 15.50 -17.46 1.27
N GLY A 97 16.57 -18.18 1.55
CA GLY A 97 16.53 -19.63 1.66
C GLY A 97 15.45 -20.09 2.64
N GLY A 98 14.53 -20.93 2.15
CA GLY A 98 13.40 -21.44 2.94
C GLY A 98 12.03 -20.82 2.63
N THR A 99 11.94 -19.78 1.80
CA THR A 99 10.65 -19.31 1.28
C THR A 99 10.21 -20.17 0.08
N THR A 100 8.89 -20.40 0.00
CA THR A 100 8.28 -21.13 -1.12
C THR A 100 7.40 -20.18 -1.93
N PRO A 101 7.08 -20.50 -3.20
CA PRO A 101 6.12 -19.71 -3.98
C PRO A 101 4.72 -19.59 -3.36
N SER A 102 4.40 -20.45 -2.39
CA SER A 102 3.14 -20.43 -1.64
C SER A 102 3.16 -19.51 -0.42
N ASP A 103 4.32 -18.98 -0.02
CA ASP A 103 4.41 -18.02 1.07
C ASP A 103 3.86 -16.69 0.59
N LEU A 104 2.66 -16.38 1.06
CA LEU A 104 1.92 -15.18 0.69
C LEU A 104 2.19 -14.08 1.70
N ILE A 105 2.58 -12.92 1.19
CA ILE A 105 2.98 -11.75 1.98
C ILE A 105 2.31 -10.49 1.51
N SER A 106 2.32 -9.49 2.39
CA SER A 106 2.04 -8.09 2.10
C SER A 106 3.02 -7.21 2.91
N SER A 107 3.33 -6.03 2.40
CA SER A 107 4.18 -5.06 3.09
C SER A 107 3.34 -4.00 3.80
N PRO A 108 3.36 -3.93 5.15
CA PRO A 108 2.64 -2.90 5.89
C PRO A 108 2.99 -1.48 5.48
N TRP A 109 4.26 -1.20 5.26
CA TRP A 109 4.73 0.10 4.80
C TRP A 109 4.19 0.47 3.41
N MET A 110 4.33 -0.41 2.42
CA MET A 110 3.85 -0.15 1.06
C MET A 110 2.32 -0.01 1.02
N SER A 111 1.62 -0.78 1.84
CA SER A 111 0.17 -0.65 2.02
C SER A 111 -0.22 0.70 2.63
N ALA A 112 0.54 1.19 3.61
CA ALA A 112 0.32 2.52 4.18
C ALA A 112 0.44 3.63 3.13
N LEU A 113 1.43 3.56 2.24
CA LEU A 113 1.57 4.48 1.11
C LEU A 113 0.37 4.44 0.17
N TYR A 114 -0.16 3.25 -0.12
CA TYR A 114 -1.39 3.12 -0.90
C TYR A 114 -2.56 3.83 -0.21
N PHE A 115 -2.77 3.63 1.09
CA PHE A 115 -3.88 4.26 1.81
C PHE A 115 -3.72 5.78 1.93
N GLN A 116 -2.50 6.31 1.99
CA GLN A 116 -2.27 7.77 1.90
C GLN A 116 -2.76 8.32 0.55
N ALA A 117 -2.45 7.64 -0.56
CA ALA A 117 -2.93 8.06 -1.87
C ALA A 117 -4.46 7.87 -2.02
N ALA A 118 -5.01 6.78 -1.49
CA ALA A 118 -6.44 6.52 -1.49
C ALA A 118 -7.22 7.56 -0.67
N ARG A 119 -6.65 8.06 0.42
CA ARG A 119 -7.21 9.20 1.17
C ARG A 119 -7.30 10.45 0.31
N LEU A 120 -6.25 10.79 -0.44
CA LEU A 120 -6.29 11.93 -1.37
C LEU A 120 -7.32 11.72 -2.47
N TYR A 121 -7.54 10.49 -2.89
CA TYR A 121 -8.54 10.14 -3.88
C TYR A 121 -9.97 10.39 -3.37
N ILE A 122 -10.31 9.96 -2.16
CA ILE A 122 -11.66 10.17 -1.61
C ILE A 122 -11.98 11.66 -1.32
N GLU A 123 -10.97 12.52 -1.18
CA GLU A 123 -11.17 13.98 -1.13
C GLU A 123 -11.71 14.51 -2.46
N LYS A 124 -11.41 13.85 -3.59
CA LYS A 124 -11.90 14.19 -4.93
C LYS A 124 -13.17 13.43 -5.31
N VAL A 125 -13.32 12.21 -4.79
CA VAL A 125 -14.44 11.30 -5.08
C VAL A 125 -15.01 10.77 -3.76
N PRO A 126 -15.80 11.57 -3.01
CA PRO A 126 -16.32 11.17 -1.71
C PRO A 126 -17.17 9.89 -1.73
N THR A 127 -17.78 9.56 -2.87
CA THR A 127 -18.56 8.32 -3.03
C THR A 127 -17.73 7.04 -2.93
N ALA A 128 -16.42 7.12 -3.13
CA ALA A 128 -15.48 6.00 -2.96
C ALA A 128 -15.06 5.78 -1.49
N ALA A 129 -15.44 6.66 -0.57
CA ALA A 129 -14.97 6.63 0.82
C ALA A 129 -15.27 5.31 1.52
N ASN A 130 -16.47 4.77 1.34
CA ASN A 130 -16.86 3.50 1.99
C ASN A 130 -15.97 2.34 1.52
N GLN A 131 -15.61 2.29 0.23
CA GLN A 131 -14.72 1.27 -0.31
C GLN A 131 -13.32 1.39 0.31
N VAL A 132 -12.74 2.58 0.30
CA VAL A 132 -11.39 2.82 0.83
C VAL A 132 -11.33 2.54 2.34
N TYR A 133 -12.35 2.98 3.10
CA TYR A 133 -12.38 2.71 4.54
C TYR A 133 -12.54 1.22 4.86
N ARG A 134 -13.35 0.50 4.08
CA ARG A 134 -13.46 -0.97 4.22
C ARG A 134 -12.11 -1.62 3.96
N GLN A 135 -11.43 -1.27 2.86
CA GLN A 135 -10.10 -1.79 2.53
C GLN A 135 -9.10 -1.54 3.68
N ALA A 136 -9.10 -0.34 4.25
CA ALA A 136 -8.23 0.02 5.37
C ALA A 136 -8.55 -0.79 6.62
N SER A 137 -9.83 -0.97 6.93
CA SER A 137 -10.28 -1.76 8.08
C SER A 137 -9.93 -3.24 7.93
N ASP A 138 -10.18 -3.81 6.75
CA ASP A 138 -9.85 -5.20 6.43
C ASP A 138 -8.35 -5.44 6.56
N TYR A 139 -7.53 -4.52 6.05
CA TYR A 139 -6.08 -4.61 6.14
C TYR A 139 -5.58 -4.50 7.59
N PHE A 140 -6.13 -3.56 8.36
CA PHE A 140 -5.81 -3.42 9.79
C PHE A 140 -6.16 -4.70 10.57
N ASP A 141 -7.34 -5.26 10.36
CA ASP A 141 -7.76 -6.50 10.96
C ASP A 141 -6.82 -7.65 10.61
N TRP A 142 -6.38 -7.71 9.33
CA TRP A 142 -5.43 -8.71 8.89
C TRP A 142 -4.08 -8.57 9.60
N MET A 143 -3.54 -7.35 9.72
CA MET A 143 -2.28 -7.11 10.44
C MET A 143 -2.35 -7.57 11.90
N ASN A 144 -3.52 -7.51 12.53
CA ASN A 144 -3.75 -7.93 13.91
C ASN A 144 -4.15 -9.41 14.05
N THR A 145 -4.30 -10.15 12.96
CA THR A 145 -4.64 -11.57 13.03
C THR A 145 -3.46 -12.37 13.59
N PRO A 146 -3.67 -13.24 14.58
CA PRO A 146 -2.61 -14.08 15.11
C PRO A 146 -1.92 -14.89 13.99
N GLY A 147 -0.58 -14.88 14.00
CA GLY A 147 0.23 -15.56 13.01
C GLY A 147 0.59 -14.72 11.77
N THR A 148 -0.04 -13.57 11.55
CA THR A 148 0.31 -12.66 10.44
C THR A 148 1.63 -11.93 10.69
N ARG A 149 1.93 -11.68 11.96
CA ARG A 149 3.09 -10.87 12.38
C ARG A 149 3.15 -9.50 11.70
N GLY A 150 2.03 -8.81 11.63
CA GLY A 150 1.97 -7.43 11.13
C GLY A 150 2.72 -6.43 12.01
N PHE A 151 2.88 -6.78 13.29
CA PHE A 151 3.56 -5.96 14.29
C PHE A 151 4.48 -6.82 15.17
N TYR A 152 5.53 -6.15 15.69
CA TYR A 152 6.42 -6.65 16.74
C TYR A 152 6.32 -5.76 17.96
N SER A 153 6.31 -6.34 19.14
CA SER A 153 6.53 -5.57 20.37
C SER A 153 8.00 -5.12 20.45
N GLY A 154 8.25 -3.95 21.00
CA GLY A 154 9.62 -3.46 21.14
C GLY A 154 10.50 -4.37 21.99
N SER A 155 9.95 -5.16 22.92
CA SER A 155 10.69 -6.15 23.70
C SER A 155 11.24 -7.31 22.84
N GLU A 156 10.66 -7.60 21.67
CA GLU A 156 11.20 -8.56 20.70
C GLU A 156 12.39 -7.99 19.92
N VAL A 157 12.51 -6.66 19.91
CA VAL A 157 13.60 -5.93 19.21
C VAL A 157 14.78 -5.69 20.14
N GLY A 158 14.51 -5.20 21.34
CA GLY A 158 15.50 -4.91 22.37
C GLY A 158 14.86 -4.31 23.61
N SER A 159 15.49 -4.46 24.77
CA SER A 159 14.95 -3.98 26.04
C SER A 159 14.73 -2.47 26.07
N GLU A 160 15.53 -1.72 25.34
CA GLU A 160 15.43 -0.26 25.18
C GLU A 160 14.17 0.20 24.44
N TYR A 161 13.56 -0.70 23.67
CA TYR A 161 12.35 -0.44 22.88
C TYR A 161 11.09 -1.05 23.50
N ALA A 162 11.14 -1.60 24.70
CA ALA A 162 10.07 -2.41 25.30
C ALA A 162 8.67 -1.76 25.32
N SER A 163 8.61 -0.42 25.32
CA SER A 163 7.35 0.35 25.28
C SER A 163 6.84 0.67 23.88
N LEU A 164 7.55 0.28 22.83
CA LEU A 164 7.23 0.61 21.43
C LEU A 164 6.61 -0.59 20.74
N VAL A 165 6.00 -0.30 19.59
CA VAL A 165 5.49 -1.28 18.63
C VAL A 165 6.05 -0.93 17.26
N PHE A 166 6.60 -1.91 16.57
CA PHE A 166 7.15 -1.75 15.24
C PHE A 166 6.32 -2.50 14.22
N PRO A 167 6.02 -1.91 13.04
CA PRO A 167 5.45 -2.68 11.95
C PRO A 167 6.48 -3.69 11.43
N SER A 168 6.01 -4.76 10.84
CA SER A 168 6.85 -5.65 10.06
C SER A 168 7.20 -5.00 8.72
N TYR A 169 8.39 -5.25 8.20
CA TYR A 169 8.71 -4.90 6.82
C TYR A 169 7.85 -5.72 5.85
N LEU A 170 7.81 -7.03 6.06
CA LEU A 170 6.90 -7.96 5.38
C LEU A 170 6.11 -8.75 6.43
N ALA A 171 4.82 -8.93 6.19
CA ALA A 171 3.91 -9.68 7.06
C ALA A 171 3.23 -10.79 6.26
N GLY A 172 2.91 -11.88 6.94
CA GLY A 172 2.20 -13.03 6.37
C GLY A 172 2.88 -14.35 6.62
N GLY A 173 2.11 -15.33 7.09
CA GLY A 173 2.44 -16.74 7.18
C GLY A 173 3.74 -17.08 7.90
N SER A 174 4.44 -18.04 7.32
CA SER A 174 5.66 -18.65 7.87
C SER A 174 6.95 -18.01 7.37
N LEU A 175 6.95 -16.70 7.13
CA LEU A 175 8.16 -16.00 6.66
C LEU A 175 9.35 -16.20 7.58
N ILE A 176 10.44 -16.61 6.99
CA ILE A 176 11.74 -16.78 7.64
C ILE A 176 12.69 -15.75 7.02
N GLY A 177 13.38 -14.97 7.85
CA GLY A 177 14.38 -14.01 7.38
C GLY A 177 13.86 -12.57 7.36
N ASP A 178 13.51 -12.00 6.22
CA ASP A 178 13.13 -10.59 6.05
C ASP A 178 11.80 -10.17 6.71
N ALA A 179 11.15 -11.07 7.42
CA ALA A 179 9.93 -10.82 8.20
C ALA A 179 10.20 -10.15 9.56
N GLY A 180 11.39 -9.60 9.75
CA GLY A 180 11.74 -8.90 10.97
C GLY A 180 11.02 -7.57 11.17
N PRO A 181 11.12 -6.99 12.37
CA PRO A 181 10.62 -5.64 12.64
C PRO A 181 11.39 -4.62 11.79
N ASP A 182 10.66 -3.64 11.26
CA ASP A 182 11.24 -2.56 10.44
C ASP A 182 11.80 -1.45 11.35
N VAL A 183 12.85 -1.76 12.09
CA VAL A 183 13.45 -0.85 13.09
C VAL A 183 14.41 0.17 12.48
N GLY A 184 14.92 -0.09 11.29
CA GLY A 184 15.90 0.77 10.62
C GLY A 184 15.28 1.97 9.89
N ASN A 185 13.97 1.99 9.70
CA ASN A 185 13.27 2.94 8.86
C ASN A 185 12.13 3.62 9.62
N MET A 186 12.45 4.70 10.30
CA MET A 186 11.47 5.50 11.07
C MET A 186 10.37 6.07 10.19
N ASP A 187 10.68 6.42 8.94
CA ASP A 187 9.73 6.88 7.94
C ASP A 187 8.66 5.82 7.62
N HIS A 188 9.04 4.56 7.50
CA HIS A 188 8.07 3.47 7.32
C HIS A 188 7.13 3.32 8.53
N ALA A 189 7.66 3.42 9.74
CA ALA A 189 6.86 3.36 10.96
C ALA A 189 5.87 4.53 11.05
N LEU A 190 6.28 5.74 10.65
CA LEU A 190 5.41 6.92 10.60
C LEU A 190 4.33 6.80 9.53
N ASP A 191 4.63 6.23 8.37
CA ASP A 191 3.65 5.96 7.31
C ASP A 191 2.59 4.96 7.81
N VAL A 192 3.00 3.88 8.48
CA VAL A 192 2.08 2.91 9.07
C VAL A 192 1.25 3.55 10.19
N ALA A 193 1.83 4.38 11.05
CA ALA A 193 1.09 5.10 12.09
C ALA A 193 0.03 6.04 11.48
N GLY A 194 0.37 6.74 10.40
CA GLY A 194 -0.56 7.56 9.63
C GLY A 194 -1.74 6.76 9.04
N PHE A 195 -1.48 5.56 8.55
CA PHE A 195 -2.51 4.62 8.11
C PHE A 195 -3.40 4.16 9.28
N LEU A 196 -2.81 3.78 10.40
CA LEU A 196 -3.55 3.33 11.59
C LEU A 196 -4.52 4.39 12.11
N ALA A 197 -4.22 5.67 11.94
CA ALA A 197 -5.12 6.76 12.29
C ALA A 197 -6.37 6.84 11.39
N LEU A 198 -6.36 6.21 10.20
CA LEU A 198 -7.51 6.14 9.29
C LEU A 198 -8.45 4.98 9.61
N ALA A 199 -7.90 3.85 10.04
CA ALA A 199 -8.65 2.61 10.25
C ALA A 199 -9.79 2.71 11.28
N PRO A 200 -9.65 3.39 12.44
CA PRO A 200 -10.73 3.51 13.43
C PRO A 200 -11.91 4.35 13.00
N GLN A 201 -11.79 5.18 11.98
CA GLN A 201 -12.90 6.04 11.51
C GLN A 201 -14.02 5.25 10.84
N THR A 202 -13.80 3.97 10.54
CA THR A 202 -14.79 3.10 9.90
C THR A 202 -15.83 2.54 10.88
N GLY A 203 -15.49 2.37 12.16
CA GLY A 203 -16.38 1.83 13.19
C GLY A 203 -17.41 2.81 13.77
N ALA A 204 -17.29 4.10 13.48
CA ALA A 204 -18.15 5.15 14.05
C ALA A 204 -19.33 5.55 13.14
N ARG A 205 -19.56 4.85 12.03
CA ARG A 205 -20.57 5.21 11.02
C ARG A 205 -21.58 4.10 10.72
N THR A 206 -21.77 3.16 11.63
CA THR A 206 -22.91 2.23 11.58
C THR A 206 -24.05 2.69 12.44
#